data_7c47efe61116d0a23cc509f2e14634b6
#
_entry.id   7c47efe61116d0a23cc509f2e14634b6
#
_cell.length_a   1.000
_cell.length_b   1.000
_cell.length_c   1.000
_cell.angle_alpha   90.00
_cell.angle_beta   90.00
_cell.angle_gamma   90.00
#
_symmetry.space_group_name_H-M   'P 1'
#
loop_
_entity.id
_entity.type
_entity.pdbx_description
1 polymer ?
#
loop_
_entity_poly.entity_id
_entity_poly.type
_entity_poly.pdbx_seq_one_letter_code
_entity_poly.pdbx_strand_id
1 'polypeptide(L)'
;MESRAKVTNLRSTPRKARLVVDAVRGMNVGEALSLLELNINKKVATDVSKLLKSAVANMQNKHTDAAIDVDTLKVEEIKVDCGPVMKRFRPRAQGRASRILKRMCHISVKVAN
;
A
#
# COMPACT_ATOMS: atom_id res chain seq x y z
N MET A 1 -0.24 8.34 20.13
CA MET A 1 -1.23 7.40 19.60
C MET A 1 -0.81 6.93 18.22
N GLU A 2 -0.93 5.65 17.97
CA GLU A 2 -0.55 5.05 16.68
C GLU A 2 -1.51 3.94 16.30
N SER A 3 -1.62 3.68 15.01
CA SER A 3 -2.38 2.56 14.48
C SER A 3 -1.67 1.99 13.27
N ARG A 4 -1.93 0.71 13.01
CA ARG A 4 -1.31 -0.02 11.90
C ARG A 4 -2.37 -0.70 11.05
N ALA A 5 -2.04 -0.86 9.78
CA ALA A 5 -2.82 -1.66 8.85
C ALA A 5 -1.87 -2.35 7.89
N LYS A 6 -2.28 -3.50 7.39
CA LYS A 6 -1.46 -4.29 6.47
C LYS A 6 -2.33 -4.93 5.41
N VAL A 7 -1.88 -4.90 4.17
CA VAL A 7 -2.44 -5.69 3.09
C VAL A 7 -1.43 -6.73 2.65
N THR A 8 -1.88 -7.97 2.50
CA THR A 8 -1.03 -9.08 2.07
C THR A 8 -1.44 -9.57 0.69
N ASN A 9 -0.47 -10.13 -0.04
CA ASN A 9 -0.71 -10.73 -1.35
C ASN A 9 -1.34 -9.76 -2.35
N LEU A 10 -0.90 -8.49 -2.32
CA LEU A 10 -1.32 -7.51 -3.30
C LEU A 10 -0.73 -7.86 -4.66
N ARG A 11 -1.56 -7.91 -5.69
CA ARG A 11 -1.15 -8.29 -7.05
C ARG A 11 -0.48 -7.12 -7.76
N SER A 12 0.70 -6.77 -7.29
CA SER A 12 1.56 -5.77 -7.89
C SER A 12 3.01 -6.11 -7.59
N THR A 13 3.92 -5.69 -8.46
CA THR A 13 5.34 -5.88 -8.17
C THR A 13 5.76 -4.95 -7.04
N PRO A 14 6.64 -5.39 -6.12
CA PRO A 14 7.13 -4.52 -5.06
C PRO A 14 7.76 -3.23 -5.59
N ARG A 15 8.45 -3.31 -6.72
CA ARG A 15 9.11 -2.16 -7.35
C ARG A 15 8.13 -1.06 -7.72
N LYS A 16 7.00 -1.41 -8.35
CA LYS A 16 5.95 -0.45 -8.74
C LYS A 16 5.23 0.12 -7.52
N ALA A 17 4.96 -0.75 -6.53
CA ALA A 17 4.32 -0.33 -5.30
C ALA A 17 5.18 0.67 -4.51
N ARG A 18 6.49 0.47 -4.49
CA ARG A 18 7.42 1.36 -3.80
C ARG A 18 7.43 2.77 -4.36
N LEU A 19 7.24 2.92 -5.67
CA LEU A 19 7.16 4.25 -6.28
C LEU A 19 5.98 5.06 -5.71
N VAL A 20 4.83 4.42 -5.56
CA VAL A 20 3.65 5.07 -4.99
C VAL A 20 3.82 5.33 -3.49
N VAL A 21 4.33 4.34 -2.77
CA VAL A 21 4.50 4.40 -1.31
C VAL A 21 5.52 5.48 -0.91
N ASP A 22 6.61 5.60 -1.64
CA ASP A 22 7.65 6.59 -1.36
C ASP A 22 7.13 8.02 -1.49
N ALA A 23 6.17 8.24 -2.38
CA ALA A 23 5.57 9.56 -2.58
C ALA A 23 4.74 10.03 -1.38
N VAL A 24 4.17 9.11 -0.60
CA VAL A 24 3.28 9.45 0.52
C VAL A 24 3.93 9.32 1.90
N ARG A 25 5.16 8.80 1.96
CA ARG A 25 5.85 8.62 3.24
C ARG A 25 6.12 9.97 3.92
N GLY A 26 5.75 10.06 5.19
CA GLY A 26 5.95 11.26 5.99
C GLY A 26 4.94 12.38 5.78
N MET A 27 3.97 12.20 4.90
CA MET A 27 2.91 13.18 4.64
C MET A 27 1.76 13.06 5.62
N ASN A 28 0.99 14.13 5.78
CA ASN A 28 -0.30 14.05 6.46
C ASN A 28 -1.23 13.11 5.68
N VAL A 29 -2.07 12.38 6.39
CA VAL A 29 -2.98 11.41 5.77
C VAL A 29 -3.90 12.07 4.74
N GLY A 30 -4.45 13.25 5.04
CA GLY A 30 -5.30 13.98 4.11
C GLY A 30 -4.59 14.34 2.81
N GLU A 31 -3.38 14.86 2.92
CA GLU A 31 -2.54 15.19 1.75
C GLU A 31 -2.15 13.94 0.96
N ALA A 32 -1.82 12.86 1.68
CA ALA A 32 -1.47 11.60 1.05
C ALA A 32 -2.63 11.03 0.24
N LEU A 33 -3.84 11.07 0.77
CA LEU A 33 -5.03 10.60 0.06
C LEU A 33 -5.31 11.43 -1.19
N SER A 34 -5.15 12.75 -1.11
CA SER A 34 -5.31 13.63 -2.26
C SER A 34 -4.28 13.35 -3.34
N LEU A 35 -3.02 13.14 -2.95
CA LEU A 35 -1.95 12.80 -3.88
C LEU A 35 -2.20 11.46 -4.57
N LEU A 36 -2.70 10.47 -3.85
CA LEU A 36 -2.99 9.15 -4.39
C LEU A 36 -4.11 9.19 -5.45
N GLU A 37 -5.08 10.07 -5.30
CA GLU A 37 -6.14 10.24 -6.29
C GLU A 37 -5.60 10.75 -7.64
N LEU A 38 -4.51 11.50 -7.62
CA LEU A 38 -3.88 12.09 -8.80
C LEU A 38 -2.76 11.23 -9.37
N ASN A 39 -2.45 10.11 -8.73
CA ASN A 39 -1.32 9.27 -9.14
C ASN A 39 -1.59 8.56 -10.47
N ILE A 40 -0.58 8.49 -11.33
CA ILE A 40 -0.66 7.82 -12.62
C ILE A 40 -0.90 6.32 -12.47
N ASN A 41 -0.29 5.68 -11.47
CA ASN A 41 -0.47 4.26 -11.18
C ASN A 41 -1.71 4.05 -10.31
N LYS A 42 -2.88 4.24 -10.88
CA LYS A 42 -4.16 4.26 -10.17
C LYS A 42 -4.47 2.96 -9.44
N LYS A 43 -4.05 1.82 -9.98
CA LYS A 43 -4.34 0.52 -9.36
C LYS A 43 -3.69 0.41 -7.98
N VAL A 44 -2.40 0.63 -7.91
CA VAL A 44 -1.65 0.58 -6.64
C VAL A 44 -2.06 1.75 -5.73
N ALA A 45 -2.24 2.94 -6.30
CA ALA A 45 -2.67 4.11 -5.54
C ALA A 45 -4.02 3.90 -4.86
N THR A 46 -4.98 3.26 -5.54
CA THR A 46 -6.28 2.92 -4.96
C THR A 46 -6.12 1.96 -3.78
N ASP A 47 -5.28 0.94 -3.93
CA ASP A 47 -5.04 -0.04 -2.87
C ASP A 47 -4.36 0.60 -1.66
N VAL A 48 -3.38 1.47 -1.87
CA VAL A 48 -2.71 2.22 -0.80
C VAL A 48 -3.69 3.18 -0.12
N SER A 49 -4.55 3.83 -0.88
CA SER A 49 -5.60 4.72 -0.35
C SER A 49 -6.54 3.95 0.59
N LYS A 50 -7.00 2.78 0.19
CA LYS A 50 -7.84 1.91 1.03
C LYS A 50 -7.11 1.49 2.30
N LEU A 51 -5.83 1.17 2.19
CA LEU A 51 -5.00 0.79 3.33
C LEU A 51 -4.87 1.94 4.33
N LEU A 52 -4.64 3.16 3.87
CA LEU A 52 -4.58 4.34 4.73
C LEU A 52 -5.92 4.60 5.42
N LYS A 53 -7.02 4.49 4.70
CA LYS A 53 -8.37 4.64 5.30
C LYS A 53 -8.62 3.58 6.36
N SER A 54 -8.17 2.35 6.13
CA SER A 54 -8.26 1.27 7.11
C SER A 54 -7.45 1.59 8.38
N ALA A 55 -6.25 2.12 8.22
CA ALA A 55 -5.39 2.51 9.34
C ALA A 55 -6.03 3.63 10.17
N VAL A 56 -6.64 4.62 9.51
CA VAL A 56 -7.37 5.71 10.18
C VAL A 56 -8.58 5.16 10.95
N ALA A 57 -9.34 4.25 10.33
CA ALA A 57 -10.48 3.62 10.99
C ALA A 57 -10.03 2.81 12.21
N ASN A 58 -8.92 2.08 12.11
CA ASN A 58 -8.35 1.35 13.24
C ASN A 58 -7.95 2.29 14.38
N MET A 59 -7.40 3.46 14.05
CA MET A 59 -7.08 4.49 15.04
C MET A 59 -8.33 4.96 15.78
N GLN A 60 -9.38 5.27 15.05
CA GLN A 60 -10.64 5.73 15.62
C GLN A 60 -11.28 4.67 16.51
N ASN A 61 -11.26 3.41 16.07
CA ASN A 61 -11.83 2.29 16.84
C ASN A 61 -11.00 1.97 18.09
N LYS A 62 -9.69 2.07 18.00
CA LYS A 62 -8.78 1.77 19.11
C LYS A 62 -8.86 2.84 20.22
N HIS A 63 -9.13 4.07 19.86
CA HIS A 63 -9.17 5.22 20.77
C HIS A 63 -10.55 5.89 20.75
N THR A 64 -11.62 5.10 20.99
CA THR A 64 -13.00 5.60 20.95
C THR A 64 -13.29 6.68 21.99
N ASP A 65 -12.56 6.68 23.11
CA ASP A 65 -12.75 7.64 24.20
C ASP A 65 -12.06 8.98 23.95
N ALA A 66 -11.19 9.05 22.94
CA ALA A 66 -10.47 10.27 22.57
C ALA A 66 -11.00 10.79 21.24
N ALA A 67 -11.26 12.09 21.16
CA ALA A 67 -11.55 12.75 19.90
C ALA A 67 -10.26 12.81 19.10
N ILE A 68 -10.18 12.03 18.02
CA ILE A 68 -9.02 11.99 17.15
C ILE A 68 -9.28 12.90 15.96
N ASP A 69 -8.41 13.89 15.80
CA ASP A 69 -8.44 14.76 14.63
C ASP A 69 -7.65 14.08 13.51
N VAL A 70 -8.35 13.67 12.46
CA VAL A 70 -7.76 13.03 11.29
C VAL A 70 -6.73 13.95 10.61
N ASP A 71 -6.93 15.25 10.68
CA ASP A 71 -6.03 16.22 10.06
C ASP A 71 -4.64 16.26 10.72
N THR A 72 -4.52 15.77 11.95
CA THR A 72 -3.23 15.70 12.66
C THR A 72 -2.49 14.40 12.42
N LEU A 73 -3.12 13.41 11.80
CA LEU A 73 -2.51 12.11 11.55
C LEU A 73 -1.51 12.20 10.41
N LYS A 74 -0.38 11.53 10.59
CA LYS A 74 0.69 11.44 9.58
C LYS A 74 1.01 9.99 9.27
N VAL A 75 1.45 9.76 8.07
CA VAL A 75 2.01 8.46 7.67
C VAL A 75 3.42 8.39 8.24
N GLU A 76 3.55 7.81 9.42
CA GLU A 76 4.84 7.71 10.11
C GLU A 76 5.76 6.70 9.43
N GLU A 77 5.21 5.55 9.09
CA GLU A 77 5.99 4.48 8.47
C GLU A 77 5.11 3.75 7.44
N ILE A 78 5.66 3.50 6.29
CA ILE A 78 5.02 2.68 5.27
C ILE A 78 6.08 1.83 4.58
N LYS A 79 5.84 0.53 4.48
CA LYS A 79 6.79 -0.45 3.96
C LYS A 79 6.15 -1.32 2.89
N VAL A 80 6.94 -1.70 1.91
CA VAL A 80 6.56 -2.68 0.90
C VAL A 80 7.54 -3.85 0.98
N ASP A 81 7.03 -5.02 1.30
CA ASP A 81 7.80 -6.25 1.37
C ASP A 81 7.45 -7.17 0.21
N CYS A 82 8.38 -8.03 -0.18
CA CYS A 82 8.13 -9.01 -1.21
C CYS A 82 7.14 -10.07 -0.72
N GLY A 83 6.18 -10.42 -1.58
CA GLY A 83 5.23 -11.48 -1.33
C GLY A 83 5.58 -12.75 -2.12
N PRO A 84 4.65 -13.73 -2.13
CA PRO A 84 4.84 -14.95 -2.90
C PRO A 84 4.88 -14.64 -4.40
N VAL A 85 5.56 -15.49 -5.14
CA VAL A 85 5.67 -15.39 -6.60
C VAL A 85 4.93 -16.56 -7.22
N MET A 86 3.96 -16.27 -8.07
CA MET A 86 3.29 -17.32 -8.86
C MET A 86 4.02 -17.48 -10.19
N LYS A 87 4.50 -18.68 -10.44
CA LYS A 87 5.21 -19.01 -11.68
C LYS A 87 4.22 -19.46 -12.74
N ARG A 88 4.34 -18.89 -13.93
CA ARG A 88 3.51 -19.23 -15.09
C ARG A 88 4.41 -19.45 -16.30
N PHE A 89 3.89 -20.12 -17.31
CA PHE A 89 4.61 -20.37 -18.55
C PHE A 89 3.91 -19.67 -19.71
N ARG A 90 4.73 -19.20 -20.64
CA ARG A 90 4.25 -18.63 -21.88
C ARG A 90 4.95 -19.35 -23.04
N PRO A 91 4.20 -19.96 -23.99
CA PRO A 91 4.81 -20.55 -25.17
C PRO A 91 5.54 -19.50 -26.00
N ARG A 92 6.70 -19.86 -26.49
CA ARG A 92 7.50 -19.05 -27.42
C ARG A 92 7.77 -19.83 -28.69
N ALA A 93 8.41 -19.18 -29.67
CA ALA A 93 8.76 -19.80 -30.94
C ALA A 93 9.59 -21.07 -30.76
N GLN A 94 9.49 -22.02 -31.68
CA GLN A 94 10.26 -23.28 -31.71
C GLN A 94 9.98 -24.21 -30.51
N GLY A 95 8.74 -24.17 -29.97
CA GLY A 95 8.36 -25.07 -28.88
C GLY A 95 8.94 -24.72 -27.53
N ARG A 96 9.65 -23.60 -27.42
CA ARG A 96 10.21 -23.14 -26.14
C ARG A 96 9.12 -22.51 -25.27
N ALA A 97 9.24 -22.71 -23.96
CA ALA A 97 8.39 -22.05 -22.98
C ALA A 97 9.22 -21.06 -22.17
N SER A 98 8.71 -19.84 -22.04
CA SER A 98 9.31 -18.81 -21.19
C SER A 98 8.55 -18.72 -19.87
N ARG A 99 9.30 -18.58 -18.78
CA ARG A 99 8.73 -18.42 -17.45
C ARG A 99 8.24 -16.99 -17.26
N ILE A 100 7.02 -16.83 -16.71
CA ILE A 100 6.49 -15.55 -16.29
C ILE A 100 6.35 -15.61 -14.78
N LEU A 101 6.89 -14.59 -14.10
CA LEU A 101 6.80 -14.46 -12.66
C LEU A 101 5.72 -13.42 -12.31
N LYS A 102 4.62 -13.89 -11.72
CA LYS A 102 3.57 -13.01 -11.20
C LYS A 102 3.91 -12.69 -9.75
N ARG A 103 4.55 -11.55 -9.56
CA ARG A 103 5.03 -11.11 -8.25
C ARG A 103 3.91 -10.46 -7.46
N MET A 104 3.98 -10.63 -6.15
CA MET A 104 3.07 -10.01 -5.19
C MET A 104 3.87 -9.24 -4.16
N CYS A 105 3.20 -8.37 -3.44
CA CYS A 105 3.82 -7.63 -2.34
C CYS A 105 2.90 -7.53 -1.14
N HIS A 106 3.48 -7.18 -0.02
CA HIS A 106 2.78 -6.87 1.22
C HIS A 106 3.08 -5.43 1.57
N ILE A 107 2.04 -4.65 1.86
CA ILE A 107 2.22 -3.25 2.27
C ILE A 107 1.73 -3.11 3.70
N SER A 108 2.56 -2.54 4.55
CA SER A 108 2.18 -2.22 5.92
C SER A 108 2.37 -0.74 6.16
N VAL A 109 1.43 -0.14 6.87
CA VAL A 109 1.43 1.27 7.19
C VAL A 109 1.23 1.49 8.68
N LYS A 110 1.87 2.50 9.21
CA LYS A 110 1.70 2.97 10.57
C LYS A 110 1.36 4.45 10.50
N VAL A 111 0.22 4.82 11.04
CA VAL A 111 -0.18 6.23 11.17
C VAL A 111 -0.10 6.64 12.63
N ALA A 112 0.31 7.87 12.87
CA ALA A 112 0.45 8.44 14.21
C ALA A 112 0.14 9.92 14.17
N ASN A 113 -0.18 10.47 15.32
CA ASN A 113 -0.34 11.91 15.46
C ASN A 113 0.82 12.57 16.20
#